data_07b698d99cd0d8f4dfeae28676be31f5
#
_entry.id   07b698d99cd0d8f4dfeae28676be31f5
#
_cell.length_a   1.000
_cell.length_b   1.000
_cell.length_c   1.000
_cell.angle_alpha   90.00
_cell.angle_beta   90.00
_cell.angle_gamma   90.00
#
_symmetry.space_group_name_H-M   'P 1'
#
loop_
_entity.id
_entity.type
_entity.pdbx_description
1 polymer ?
#
loop_
_entity_poly.entity_id
_entity_poly.type
_entity_poly.pdbx_seq_one_letter_code
_entity_poly.pdbx_strand_id
1 'polypeptide(L)'
;MIQGVIFDMDGLMFDTERIWATLWEPALAGLGLSYKEGLDEAARGTAGDSMRAVLRRFYGPDCDPDRIIEALHEQGVIAFQAPPPKKPGLDELIAYLEAQHIPMVVASSSRMASILRHLNNWHMTDHFQALISGEQFSASKPDPEIFLLAAEKLGTDPAHTLVLEDSYNGVRAGAAGGFVTVMVPDLLPADDEMRGLYTMECTSLNEVLAKLKTGEL
;
A
#
# COMPACT_ATOMS: atom_id res chain seq x y z
N MET A 1 -13.53 -16.93 -10.51
CA MET A 1 -13.30 -15.84 -11.50
C MET A 1 -13.32 -14.51 -10.74
N ILE A 2 -12.32 -13.69 -10.92
CA ILE A 2 -12.19 -12.38 -10.26
C ILE A 2 -13.25 -11.42 -10.81
N GLN A 3 -13.94 -10.72 -9.91
CA GLN A 3 -15.03 -9.78 -10.23
C GLN A 3 -14.67 -8.32 -9.96
N GLY A 4 -13.59 -8.07 -9.19
CA GLY A 4 -13.08 -6.75 -8.90
C GLY A 4 -11.65 -6.81 -8.39
N VAL A 5 -10.90 -5.72 -8.50
CA VAL A 5 -9.51 -5.64 -8.08
C VAL A 5 -9.31 -4.44 -7.17
N ILE A 6 -8.68 -4.68 -6.03
CA ILE A 6 -8.26 -3.66 -5.07
C ILE A 6 -6.73 -3.56 -5.15
N PHE A 7 -6.25 -2.37 -5.41
CA PHE A 7 -4.83 -2.06 -5.44
C PHE A 7 -4.42 -1.36 -4.15
N ASP A 8 -3.41 -1.87 -3.45
CA ASP A 8 -2.61 -0.98 -2.63
C ASP A 8 -1.85 0.02 -3.52
N MET A 9 -1.26 1.05 -2.95
CA MET A 9 -0.60 2.10 -3.73
C MET A 9 0.91 2.12 -3.53
N ASP A 10 1.35 2.29 -2.30
CA ASP A 10 2.75 2.54 -1.96
C ASP A 10 3.54 1.22 -2.00
N GLY A 11 4.59 1.15 -2.83
CA GLY A 11 5.34 -0.09 -3.05
C GLY A 11 4.72 -1.03 -4.09
N LEU A 12 3.40 -0.96 -4.33
CA LEU A 12 2.70 -1.80 -5.30
C LEU A 12 2.48 -1.11 -6.66
N MET A 13 1.83 0.06 -6.67
CA MET A 13 1.57 0.83 -7.90
C MET A 13 2.74 1.73 -8.23
N PHE A 14 3.33 2.34 -7.20
CA PHE A 14 4.41 3.32 -7.32
C PHE A 14 5.61 2.93 -6.46
N ASP A 15 6.81 3.24 -6.94
CA ASP A 15 8.06 3.01 -6.21
C ASP A 15 8.30 4.12 -5.16
N THR A 16 7.41 4.19 -4.18
CA THR A 16 7.41 5.21 -3.13
C THR A 16 8.22 4.81 -1.91
N GLU A 17 8.31 3.51 -1.59
CA GLU A 17 8.99 3.02 -0.38
C GLU A 17 10.47 3.39 -0.36
N ARG A 18 11.19 3.31 -1.50
CA ARG A 18 12.58 3.74 -1.60
C ARG A 18 12.75 5.24 -1.37
N ILE A 19 11.76 6.04 -1.80
CA ILE A 19 11.77 7.48 -1.56
C ILE A 19 11.53 7.75 -0.08
N TRP A 20 10.50 7.16 0.53
CA TRP A 20 10.22 7.30 1.96
C TRP A 20 11.42 6.94 2.83
N ALA A 21 12.16 5.88 2.51
CA ALA A 21 13.35 5.47 3.24
C ALA A 21 14.41 6.59 3.32
N THR A 22 14.55 7.42 2.29
CA THR A 22 15.49 8.54 2.27
C THR A 22 15.04 9.77 3.07
N LEU A 23 13.76 9.83 3.45
CA LEU A 23 13.19 11.01 4.10
C LEU A 23 13.28 10.95 5.63
N TRP A 24 13.56 9.81 6.22
CA TRP A 24 13.67 9.65 7.67
C TRP A 24 14.76 10.53 8.27
N GLU A 25 15.93 10.51 7.68
CA GLU A 25 17.08 11.27 8.20
C GLU A 25 16.82 12.79 8.23
N PRO A 26 16.40 13.46 7.13
CA PRO A 26 16.09 14.88 7.14
C PRO A 26 14.90 15.23 8.04
N ALA A 27 13.85 14.38 8.11
CA ALA A 27 12.71 14.60 8.98
C ALA A 27 13.12 14.61 10.47
N LEU A 28 13.91 13.63 10.88
CA LEU A 28 14.39 13.51 12.26
C LEU A 28 15.39 14.61 12.63
N ALA A 29 16.30 14.94 11.71
CA ALA A 29 17.27 16.04 11.91
C ALA A 29 16.58 17.37 12.19
N GLY A 30 15.47 17.66 11.49
CA GLY A 30 14.64 18.85 11.74
C GLY A 30 14.03 18.92 13.14
N LEU A 31 13.93 17.79 13.84
CA LEU A 31 13.44 17.68 15.21
C LEU A 31 14.57 17.53 16.25
N GLY A 32 15.85 17.61 15.83
CA GLY A 32 17.00 17.37 16.69
C GLY A 32 17.18 15.90 17.09
N LEU A 33 16.57 14.97 16.35
CA LEU A 33 16.70 13.54 16.55
C LEU A 33 17.67 12.94 15.52
N SER A 34 18.38 11.88 15.92
CA SER A 34 19.23 11.12 15.00
C SER A 34 18.47 9.93 14.43
N TYR A 35 18.70 9.63 13.14
CA TYR A 35 18.23 8.39 12.53
C TYR A 35 18.80 7.17 13.28
N LYS A 36 17.98 6.15 13.44
CA LYS A 36 18.38 4.88 14.05
C LYS A 36 18.25 3.76 13.03
N GLU A 37 19.29 2.95 12.90
CA GLU A 37 19.34 1.83 11.98
C GLU A 37 18.15 0.89 12.18
N GLY A 38 17.54 0.45 11.08
CA GLY A 38 16.37 -0.41 11.06
C GLY A 38 15.03 0.29 11.30
N LEU A 39 15.00 1.62 11.49
CA LEU A 39 13.77 2.37 11.69
C LEU A 39 12.86 2.31 10.45
N ASP A 40 13.42 2.58 9.27
CA ASP A 40 12.68 2.55 8.01
C ASP A 40 12.10 1.16 7.73
N GLU A 41 12.88 0.10 7.95
CA GLU A 41 12.41 -1.27 7.81
C GLU A 41 11.26 -1.59 8.77
N ALA A 42 11.41 -1.21 10.04
CA ALA A 42 10.39 -1.44 11.06
C ALA A 42 9.11 -0.61 10.85
N ALA A 43 9.22 0.54 10.23
CA ALA A 43 8.09 1.45 9.95
C ALA A 43 7.35 1.11 8.64
N ARG A 44 7.98 0.36 7.74
CA ARG A 44 7.43 0.01 6.42
C ARG A 44 6.11 -0.74 6.53
N GLY A 45 5.13 -0.31 5.74
CA GLY A 45 3.79 -0.91 5.74
C GLY A 45 3.02 -0.68 7.05
N THR A 46 3.50 0.21 7.95
CA THR A 46 2.78 0.58 9.18
C THR A 46 2.13 1.95 9.03
N ALA A 47 1.00 2.15 9.72
CA ALA A 47 0.29 3.43 9.80
C ALA A 47 -0.41 3.57 11.16
N GLY A 48 -0.92 4.76 11.48
CA GLY A 48 -1.70 4.99 12.70
C GLY A 48 -0.97 4.54 13.97
N ASP A 49 -1.64 3.73 14.80
CA ASP A 49 -1.10 3.28 16.07
C ASP A 49 0.09 2.33 15.93
N SER A 50 0.15 1.55 14.85
CA SER A 50 1.29 0.66 14.56
C SER A 50 2.55 1.48 14.31
N MET A 51 2.47 2.57 13.53
CA MET A 51 3.57 3.50 13.31
C MET A 51 4.00 4.17 14.62
N ARG A 52 3.04 4.65 15.42
CA ARG A 52 3.34 5.25 16.74
C ARG A 52 4.06 4.27 17.66
N ALA A 53 3.66 3.00 17.66
CA ALA A 53 4.31 1.96 18.45
C ALA A 53 5.77 1.72 18.01
N VAL A 54 6.03 1.69 16.71
CA VAL A 54 7.39 1.60 16.16
C VAL A 54 8.23 2.78 16.64
N LEU A 55 7.74 4.01 16.48
CA LEU A 55 8.47 5.21 16.88
C LEU A 55 8.79 5.24 18.39
N ARG A 56 7.84 4.86 19.25
CA ARG A 56 8.08 4.74 20.69
C ARG A 56 9.13 3.66 21.02
N ARG A 57 9.16 2.56 20.28
CA ARG A 57 10.18 1.51 20.44
C ARG A 57 11.59 2.06 20.15
N PHE A 58 11.73 2.90 19.13
CA PHE A 58 13.02 3.46 18.73
C PHE A 58 13.44 4.68 19.57
N TYR A 59 12.52 5.59 19.89
CA TYR A 59 12.82 6.88 20.55
C TYR A 59 12.38 6.98 22.01
N GLY A 60 11.75 5.93 22.54
CA GLY A 60 11.29 5.86 23.93
C GLY A 60 9.84 6.32 24.12
N PRO A 61 9.27 6.03 25.30
CA PRO A 61 7.85 6.29 25.58
C PRO A 61 7.50 7.79 25.61
N ASP A 62 8.48 8.64 25.87
CA ASP A 62 8.32 10.10 26.00
C ASP A 62 8.46 10.84 24.65
N CYS A 63 8.77 10.13 23.56
CA CYS A 63 8.79 10.75 22.23
C CYS A 63 7.39 11.18 21.81
N ASP A 64 7.34 12.23 20.98
CA ASP A 64 6.11 12.62 20.29
C ASP A 64 6.07 11.98 18.89
N PRO A 65 5.42 10.81 18.74
CA PRO A 65 5.39 10.12 17.45
C PRO A 65 4.60 10.88 16.38
N ASP A 66 3.58 11.64 16.77
CA ASP A 66 2.76 12.40 15.81
C ASP A 66 3.59 13.54 15.19
N ARG A 67 4.46 14.16 16.00
CA ARG A 67 5.38 15.18 15.50
C ARG A 67 6.42 14.60 14.54
N ILE A 68 6.91 13.38 14.79
CA ILE A 68 7.84 12.70 13.88
C ILE A 68 7.13 12.34 12.57
N ILE A 69 5.91 11.78 12.65
CA ILE A 69 5.10 11.43 11.49
C ILE A 69 4.81 12.67 10.64
N GLU A 70 4.46 13.79 11.26
CA GLU A 70 4.18 15.03 10.53
C GLU A 70 5.44 15.56 9.83
N ALA A 71 6.61 15.58 10.52
CA ALA A 71 7.87 15.97 9.90
C ALA A 71 8.22 15.07 8.70
N LEU A 72 7.97 13.77 8.79
CA LEU A 72 8.15 12.85 7.66
C LEU A 72 7.22 13.20 6.49
N HIS A 73 5.95 13.49 6.77
CA HIS A 73 5.00 13.91 5.74
C HIS A 73 5.37 15.27 5.11
N GLU A 74 5.89 16.23 5.88
CA GLU A 74 6.40 17.50 5.35
C GLU A 74 7.52 17.25 4.32
N GLN A 75 8.46 16.34 4.62
CA GLN A 75 9.49 15.91 3.67
C GLN A 75 8.88 15.21 2.44
N GLY A 76 7.87 14.36 2.64
CA GLY A 76 7.15 13.69 1.56
C GLY A 76 6.47 14.68 0.60
N VAL A 77 5.87 15.77 1.12
CA VAL A 77 5.28 16.81 0.26
C VAL A 77 6.31 17.42 -0.70
N ILE A 78 7.55 17.57 -0.24
CA ILE A 78 8.64 18.11 -1.06
C ILE A 78 9.14 17.06 -2.06
N ALA A 79 9.43 15.85 -1.58
CA ALA A 79 10.01 14.78 -2.39
C ALA A 79 9.08 14.34 -3.52
N PHE A 80 7.77 14.27 -3.25
CA PHE A 80 6.75 13.86 -4.23
C PHE A 80 6.17 15.03 -5.06
N GLN A 81 6.88 16.15 -5.17
CA GLN A 81 6.59 17.14 -6.22
C GLN A 81 6.85 16.55 -7.62
N ALA A 82 7.89 15.72 -7.75
CA ALA A 82 8.05 14.86 -8.91
C ALA A 82 7.25 13.56 -8.71
N PRO A 83 6.58 13.04 -9.77
CA PRO A 83 5.83 11.80 -9.64
C PRO A 83 6.78 10.62 -9.35
N PRO A 84 6.47 9.74 -8.38
CA PRO A 84 7.24 8.53 -8.17
C PRO A 84 7.13 7.62 -9.40
N PRO A 85 8.15 6.82 -9.71
CA PRO A 85 8.09 5.86 -10.81
C PRO A 85 6.93 4.87 -10.62
N LYS A 86 6.26 4.52 -11.71
CA LYS A 86 5.30 3.41 -11.72
C LYS A 86 6.01 2.07 -11.61
N LYS A 87 5.40 1.13 -10.92
CA LYS A 87 5.91 -0.26 -10.86
C LYS A 87 5.68 -0.95 -12.21
N PRO A 88 6.61 -1.84 -12.62
CA PRO A 88 6.51 -2.54 -13.90
C PRO A 88 5.22 -3.36 -14.05
N GLY A 89 4.50 -3.15 -15.15
CA GLY A 89 3.27 -3.86 -15.46
C GLY A 89 1.98 -3.15 -15.00
N LEU A 90 2.08 -1.99 -14.35
CA LEU A 90 0.89 -1.29 -13.84
C LEU A 90 -0.05 -0.87 -14.96
N ASP A 91 0.46 -0.21 -16.00
CA ASP A 91 -0.35 0.29 -17.11
C ASP A 91 -0.98 -0.86 -17.90
N GLU A 92 -0.20 -1.91 -18.16
CA GLU A 92 -0.65 -3.08 -18.89
C GLU A 92 -1.73 -3.87 -18.11
N LEU A 93 -1.60 -3.96 -16.79
CA LEU A 93 -2.60 -4.62 -15.94
C LEU A 93 -3.90 -3.81 -15.92
N ILE A 94 -3.84 -2.49 -15.72
CA ILE A 94 -5.01 -1.60 -15.73
C ILE A 94 -5.72 -1.71 -17.08
N ALA A 95 -5.00 -1.58 -18.20
CA ALA A 95 -5.58 -1.69 -19.54
C ALA A 95 -6.26 -3.04 -19.78
N TYR A 96 -5.69 -4.12 -19.27
CA TYR A 96 -6.31 -5.45 -19.36
C TYR A 96 -7.60 -5.51 -18.53
N LEU A 97 -7.61 -5.04 -17.28
CA LEU A 97 -8.79 -5.06 -16.41
C LEU A 97 -9.93 -4.23 -16.99
N GLU A 98 -9.64 -3.07 -17.58
CA GLU A 98 -10.62 -2.25 -18.29
C GLU A 98 -11.21 -2.99 -19.51
N ALA A 99 -10.37 -3.62 -20.32
CA ALA A 99 -10.81 -4.39 -21.47
C ALA A 99 -11.69 -5.59 -21.10
N GLN A 100 -11.50 -6.14 -19.88
CA GLN A 100 -12.33 -7.20 -19.31
C GLN A 100 -13.54 -6.66 -18.53
N HIS A 101 -13.72 -5.34 -18.43
CA HIS A 101 -14.75 -4.69 -17.62
C HIS A 101 -14.71 -5.09 -16.14
N ILE A 102 -13.52 -5.35 -15.60
CA ILE A 102 -13.30 -5.64 -14.19
C ILE A 102 -13.07 -4.32 -13.45
N PRO A 103 -13.95 -3.93 -12.52
CA PRO A 103 -13.82 -2.67 -11.81
C PRO A 103 -12.64 -2.68 -10.83
N MET A 104 -12.07 -1.50 -10.60
CA MET A 104 -10.87 -1.29 -9.81
C MET A 104 -11.07 -0.23 -8.73
N VAL A 105 -10.45 -0.43 -7.58
CA VAL A 105 -10.39 0.53 -6.45
C VAL A 105 -8.97 0.62 -5.94
N VAL A 106 -8.54 1.82 -5.53
CA VAL A 106 -7.32 2.00 -4.73
C VAL A 106 -7.67 2.03 -3.26
N ALA A 107 -6.96 1.25 -2.43
CA ALA A 107 -7.12 1.20 -0.98
C ALA A 107 -5.75 1.27 -0.29
N SER A 108 -5.33 2.47 0.09
CA SER A 108 -4.00 2.76 0.64
C SER A 108 -4.06 3.28 2.05
N SER A 109 -3.07 2.95 2.88
CA SER A 109 -2.87 3.55 4.21
C SER A 109 -2.45 5.02 4.15
N SER A 110 -2.10 5.53 3.00
CA SER A 110 -1.71 6.92 2.75
C SER A 110 -2.86 7.90 2.92
N ARG A 111 -2.50 9.17 3.20
CA ARG A 111 -3.45 10.28 3.24
C ARG A 111 -4.11 10.49 1.86
N MET A 112 -5.38 10.83 1.83
CA MET A 112 -6.12 11.07 0.58
C MET A 112 -5.42 12.08 -0.34
N ALA A 113 -4.83 13.13 0.23
CA ALA A 113 -4.07 14.12 -0.53
C ALA A 113 -2.86 13.50 -1.26
N SER A 114 -2.20 12.49 -0.68
CA SER A 114 -1.09 11.76 -1.31
C SER A 114 -1.58 10.84 -2.42
N ILE A 115 -2.66 10.10 -2.18
CA ILE A 115 -3.29 9.22 -3.17
C ILE A 115 -3.66 10.04 -4.42
N LEU A 116 -4.39 11.14 -4.23
CA LEU A 116 -4.79 12.02 -5.34
C LEU A 116 -3.59 12.62 -6.06
N ARG A 117 -2.56 13.03 -5.34
CA ARG A 117 -1.34 13.59 -5.96
C ARG A 117 -0.66 12.58 -6.88
N HIS A 118 -0.44 11.35 -6.41
CA HIS A 118 0.24 10.32 -7.20
C HIS A 118 -0.57 9.92 -8.42
N LEU A 119 -1.88 9.67 -8.25
CA LEU A 119 -2.75 9.29 -9.36
C LEU A 119 -2.92 10.42 -10.38
N ASN A 120 -3.12 11.67 -9.94
CA ASN A 120 -3.25 12.82 -10.86
C ASN A 120 -1.97 13.10 -11.64
N ASN A 121 -0.80 12.95 -11.04
CA ASN A 121 0.48 13.13 -11.71
C ASN A 121 0.67 12.16 -12.89
N TRP A 122 0.04 11.00 -12.84
CA TRP A 122 0.06 9.98 -13.89
C TRP A 122 -1.25 9.92 -14.70
N HIS A 123 -2.22 10.82 -14.46
CA HIS A 123 -3.54 10.84 -15.09
C HIS A 123 -4.30 9.52 -14.91
N MET A 124 -4.21 8.92 -13.73
CA MET A 124 -4.74 7.57 -13.46
C MET A 124 -6.01 7.56 -12.62
N THR A 125 -6.47 8.70 -12.11
CA THR A 125 -7.61 8.78 -11.18
C THR A 125 -8.88 8.17 -11.77
N ASP A 126 -9.14 8.40 -13.05
CA ASP A 126 -10.37 7.98 -13.73
C ASP A 126 -10.47 6.48 -14.01
N HIS A 127 -9.37 5.74 -13.84
CA HIS A 127 -9.37 4.26 -13.95
C HIS A 127 -10.03 3.58 -12.75
N PHE A 128 -10.18 4.27 -11.62
CA PHE A 128 -10.64 3.67 -10.37
C PHE A 128 -12.04 4.16 -10.00
N GLN A 129 -12.91 3.20 -9.66
CA GLN A 129 -14.28 3.48 -9.23
C GLN A 129 -14.34 4.22 -7.89
N ALA A 130 -13.37 3.99 -7.00
CA ALA A 130 -13.23 4.67 -5.73
C ALA A 130 -11.76 4.74 -5.28
N LEU A 131 -11.45 5.73 -4.45
CA LEU A 131 -10.19 5.89 -3.76
C LEU A 131 -10.47 5.85 -2.25
N ILE A 132 -9.80 4.96 -1.54
CA ILE A 132 -9.98 4.76 -0.10
C ILE A 132 -8.67 5.02 0.60
N SER A 133 -8.71 5.92 1.56
CA SER A 133 -7.57 6.33 2.39
C SER A 133 -7.68 5.74 3.79
N GLY A 134 -6.56 5.33 4.36
CA GLY A 134 -6.48 4.90 5.75
C GLY A 134 -6.94 5.95 6.76
N GLU A 135 -7.00 7.24 6.38
CA GLU A 135 -7.54 8.32 7.23
C GLU A 135 -9.02 8.14 7.59
N GLN A 136 -9.76 7.31 6.85
CA GLN A 136 -11.18 7.06 7.08
C GLN A 136 -11.45 6.07 8.21
N PHE A 137 -10.41 5.41 8.73
CA PHE A 137 -10.52 4.31 9.68
C PHE A 137 -9.78 4.60 10.97
N SER A 138 -10.30 4.05 12.08
CA SER A 138 -9.62 4.09 13.37
C SER A 138 -8.52 3.04 13.49
N ALA A 139 -8.69 1.90 12.82
CA ALA A 139 -7.70 0.85 12.73
C ALA A 139 -7.03 0.86 11.35
N SER A 140 -5.70 0.71 11.34
CA SER A 140 -4.92 0.53 10.11
C SER A 140 -4.76 -0.96 9.78
N LYS A 141 -4.31 -1.29 8.55
CA LYS A 141 -3.84 -2.64 8.23
C LYS A 141 -2.91 -3.13 9.36
N PRO A 142 -3.07 -4.32 9.92
CA PRO A 142 -3.71 -5.50 9.32
C PRO A 142 -5.22 -5.65 9.54
N ASP A 143 -5.93 -4.63 10.06
CA ASP A 143 -7.39 -4.68 10.09
C ASP A 143 -7.95 -4.71 8.66
N PRO A 144 -8.89 -5.63 8.32
CA PRO A 144 -9.41 -5.79 6.97
C PRO A 144 -10.40 -4.69 6.54
N GLU A 145 -10.80 -3.77 7.42
CA GLU A 145 -11.90 -2.83 7.22
C GLU A 145 -11.73 -2.01 5.92
N ILE A 146 -10.50 -1.58 5.62
CA ILE A 146 -10.20 -0.82 4.40
C ILE A 146 -10.52 -1.61 3.12
N PHE A 147 -10.21 -2.91 3.09
CA PHE A 147 -10.49 -3.77 1.93
C PHE A 147 -11.96 -4.20 1.87
N LEU A 148 -12.59 -4.39 3.02
CA LEU A 148 -14.04 -4.68 3.08
C LEU A 148 -14.85 -3.50 2.53
N LEU A 149 -14.49 -2.24 2.88
CA LEU A 149 -15.11 -1.07 2.28
C LEU A 149 -14.81 -0.98 0.78
N ALA A 150 -13.60 -1.35 0.35
CA ALA A 150 -13.25 -1.37 -1.07
C ALA A 150 -14.11 -2.37 -1.86
N ALA A 151 -14.33 -3.58 -1.34
CA ALA A 151 -15.22 -4.57 -1.95
C ALA A 151 -16.68 -4.10 -1.98
N GLU A 152 -17.16 -3.42 -0.93
CA GLU A 152 -18.48 -2.76 -0.93
C GLU A 152 -18.60 -1.74 -2.07
N LYS A 153 -17.57 -0.89 -2.27
CA LYS A 153 -17.56 0.09 -3.37
C LYS A 153 -17.53 -0.56 -4.74
N LEU A 154 -16.84 -1.70 -4.87
CA LEU A 154 -16.85 -2.50 -6.10
C LEU A 154 -18.18 -3.23 -6.34
N GLY A 155 -18.96 -3.49 -5.27
CA GLY A 155 -20.14 -4.34 -5.32
C GLY A 155 -19.80 -5.82 -5.49
N THR A 156 -18.66 -6.27 -4.98
CA THR A 156 -18.12 -7.63 -5.14
C THR A 156 -17.99 -8.36 -3.82
N ASP A 157 -18.05 -9.69 -3.85
CA ASP A 157 -17.77 -10.55 -2.70
C ASP A 157 -16.25 -10.65 -2.48
N PRO A 158 -15.75 -10.56 -1.23
CA PRO A 158 -14.32 -10.75 -0.93
C PRO A 158 -13.71 -12.01 -1.57
N ALA A 159 -14.41 -13.14 -1.55
CA ALA A 159 -13.93 -14.39 -2.15
C ALA A 159 -13.74 -14.32 -3.69
N HIS A 160 -14.28 -13.31 -4.34
CA HIS A 160 -14.16 -13.05 -5.78
C HIS A 160 -13.45 -11.72 -6.06
N THR A 161 -12.88 -11.10 -5.05
CA THR A 161 -12.16 -9.82 -5.17
C THR A 161 -10.67 -10.05 -4.97
N LEU A 162 -9.89 -9.60 -5.94
CA LEU A 162 -8.43 -9.67 -5.89
C LEU A 162 -7.89 -8.46 -5.10
N VAL A 163 -7.09 -8.72 -4.09
CA VAL A 163 -6.27 -7.71 -3.40
C VAL A 163 -4.83 -7.87 -3.85
N LEU A 164 -4.24 -6.80 -4.35
CA LEU A 164 -2.83 -6.71 -4.72
C LEU A 164 -2.09 -5.90 -3.66
N GLU A 165 -1.05 -6.46 -3.06
CA GLU A 165 -0.33 -5.91 -1.92
C GLU A 165 1.15 -6.26 -1.95
N ASP A 166 2.00 -5.36 -1.40
CA ASP A 166 3.44 -5.58 -1.24
C ASP A 166 3.86 -5.79 0.21
N SER A 167 3.02 -5.37 1.17
CA SER A 167 3.33 -5.29 2.60
C SER A 167 2.75 -6.46 3.40
N TYR A 168 3.43 -6.82 4.50
CA TYR A 168 2.95 -7.87 5.41
C TYR A 168 1.60 -7.52 6.06
N ASN A 169 1.43 -6.26 6.48
CA ASN A 169 0.17 -5.84 7.09
C ASN A 169 -0.99 -5.85 6.11
N GLY A 170 -0.73 -5.50 4.84
CA GLY A 170 -1.76 -5.59 3.82
C GLY A 170 -2.11 -7.02 3.45
N VAL A 171 -1.13 -7.92 3.36
CA VAL A 171 -1.40 -9.37 3.16
C VAL A 171 -2.23 -9.94 4.30
N ARG A 172 -1.90 -9.60 5.57
CA ARG A 172 -2.71 -10.00 6.73
C ARG A 172 -4.14 -9.47 6.65
N ALA A 173 -4.31 -8.20 6.26
CA ALA A 173 -5.63 -7.59 6.09
C ALA A 173 -6.44 -8.27 4.99
N GLY A 174 -5.83 -8.56 3.82
CA GLY A 174 -6.47 -9.27 2.74
C GLY A 174 -6.90 -10.68 3.14
N ALA A 175 -6.02 -11.44 3.79
CA ALA A 175 -6.33 -12.77 4.29
C ALA A 175 -7.45 -12.75 5.36
N ALA A 176 -7.38 -11.81 6.32
CA ALA A 176 -8.39 -11.66 7.37
C ALA A 176 -9.77 -11.29 6.81
N GLY A 177 -9.82 -10.52 5.73
CA GLY A 177 -11.05 -10.16 5.03
C GLY A 177 -11.59 -11.24 4.09
N GLY A 178 -10.89 -12.35 3.91
CA GLY A 178 -11.32 -13.47 3.03
C GLY A 178 -11.14 -13.20 1.54
N PHE A 179 -10.21 -12.32 1.18
CA PHE A 179 -9.93 -11.94 -0.21
C PHE A 179 -8.99 -12.93 -0.92
N VAL A 180 -9.08 -12.96 -2.25
CA VAL A 180 -8.01 -13.52 -3.08
C VAL A 180 -6.83 -12.55 -3.00
N THR A 181 -5.86 -12.85 -2.15
CA THR A 181 -4.75 -11.95 -1.86
C THR A 181 -3.50 -12.37 -2.63
N VAL A 182 -2.98 -11.48 -3.46
CA VAL A 182 -1.70 -11.68 -4.16
C VAL A 182 -0.67 -10.74 -3.59
N MET A 183 0.42 -11.32 -3.08
CA MET A 183 1.58 -10.55 -2.65
C MET A 183 2.50 -10.28 -3.84
N VAL A 184 2.86 -9.02 -4.03
CA VAL A 184 3.86 -8.57 -5.01
C VAL A 184 4.98 -7.87 -4.23
N PRO A 185 5.97 -8.59 -3.71
CA PRO A 185 6.99 -8.03 -2.82
C PRO A 185 7.75 -6.85 -3.45
N ASP A 186 7.91 -5.76 -2.69
CA ASP A 186 8.81 -4.65 -3.08
C ASP A 186 10.16 -4.79 -2.36
N LEU A 187 10.29 -4.24 -1.16
CA LEU A 187 11.56 -4.24 -0.41
C LEU A 187 11.67 -5.39 0.60
N LEU A 188 10.55 -5.97 1.01
CA LEU A 188 10.51 -7.10 1.94
C LEU A 188 10.07 -8.38 1.20
N PRO A 189 10.92 -9.41 1.13
CA PRO A 189 10.53 -10.71 0.55
C PRO A 189 9.49 -11.38 1.44
N ALA A 190 8.64 -12.23 0.85
CA ALA A 190 7.70 -13.03 1.63
C ALA A 190 8.42 -13.95 2.62
N ASP A 191 8.01 -13.91 3.88
CA ASP A 191 8.45 -14.87 4.91
C ASP A 191 7.50 -16.07 5.02
N ASP A 192 7.75 -16.97 5.96
CA ASP A 192 6.93 -18.18 6.13
C ASP A 192 5.51 -17.86 6.62
N GLU A 193 5.30 -16.76 7.38
CA GLU A 193 3.97 -16.31 7.76
C GLU A 193 3.19 -15.86 6.52
N MET A 194 3.80 -15.01 5.69
CA MET A 194 3.15 -14.51 4.47
C MET A 194 2.78 -15.63 3.52
N ARG A 195 3.65 -16.65 3.37
CA ARG A 195 3.37 -17.84 2.55
C ARG A 195 2.17 -18.64 3.03
N GLY A 196 1.81 -18.52 4.31
CA GLY A 196 0.60 -19.14 4.89
C GLY A 196 -0.67 -18.32 4.72
N LEU A 197 -0.59 -17.06 4.29
CA LEU A 197 -1.70 -16.11 4.27
C LEU A 197 -2.17 -15.73 2.86
N TYR A 198 -1.24 -15.48 1.93
CA TYR A 198 -1.61 -15.09 0.58
C TYR A 198 -2.09 -16.28 -0.26
N THR A 199 -2.91 -16.00 -1.26
CA THR A 199 -3.33 -16.98 -2.27
C THR A 199 -2.19 -17.29 -3.23
N MET A 200 -1.42 -16.26 -3.62
CA MET A 200 -0.32 -16.36 -4.58
C MET A 200 0.72 -15.26 -4.32
N GLU A 201 1.98 -15.55 -4.63
CA GLU A 201 3.06 -14.57 -4.75
C GLU A 201 3.38 -14.36 -6.22
N CYS A 202 3.51 -13.10 -6.61
CA CYS A 202 3.97 -12.70 -7.94
C CYS A 202 5.17 -11.74 -7.81
N THR A 203 6.11 -11.84 -8.74
CA THR A 203 7.33 -11.00 -8.73
C THR A 203 7.10 -9.59 -9.26
N SER A 204 5.97 -9.35 -9.93
CA SER A 204 5.60 -8.05 -10.51
C SER A 204 4.13 -8.05 -10.95
N LEU A 205 3.60 -6.86 -11.24
CA LEU A 205 2.25 -6.73 -11.83
C LEU A 205 2.17 -7.33 -13.25
N ASN A 206 3.28 -7.46 -13.96
CA ASN A 206 3.32 -8.23 -15.22
C ASN A 206 2.99 -9.70 -15.01
N GLU A 207 3.49 -10.30 -13.93
CA GLU A 207 3.19 -11.71 -13.60
C GLU A 207 1.73 -11.85 -13.16
N VAL A 208 1.20 -10.93 -12.35
CA VAL A 208 -0.24 -10.89 -12.02
C VAL A 208 -1.09 -10.89 -13.28
N LEU A 209 -0.74 -10.02 -14.25
CA LEU A 209 -1.42 -9.97 -15.55
C LEU A 209 -1.34 -11.30 -16.30
N ALA A 210 -0.19 -11.96 -16.29
CA ALA A 210 -0.04 -13.28 -16.93
C ALA A 210 -0.94 -14.33 -16.27
N LYS A 211 -1.02 -14.36 -14.94
CA LYS A 211 -1.87 -15.28 -14.17
C LYS A 211 -3.37 -15.04 -14.43
N LEU A 212 -3.81 -13.79 -14.51
CA LEU A 212 -5.18 -13.45 -14.89
C LEU A 212 -5.52 -13.93 -16.32
N LYS A 213 -4.61 -13.76 -17.26
CA LYS A 213 -4.80 -14.20 -18.65
C LYS A 213 -4.87 -15.72 -18.80
N THR A 214 -4.18 -16.47 -17.95
CA THR A 214 -4.18 -17.95 -17.97
C THR A 214 -5.31 -18.56 -17.14
N GLY A 215 -6.04 -17.74 -16.35
CA GLY A 215 -7.13 -18.22 -15.48
C GLY A 215 -6.61 -18.91 -14.21
N GLU A 216 -5.36 -18.66 -13.82
CA GLU A 216 -4.79 -19.12 -12.56
C GLU A 216 -5.22 -18.23 -11.38
N LEU A 217 -5.69 -17.01 -11.69
CA LEU A 217 -6.33 -16.05 -10.79
C LEU A 217 -7.76 -15.77 -11.20
#